data_e33c7864b5d89958a6217d2e78ace42b
#
_entry.id   e33c7864b5d89958a6217d2e78ace42b
#
_cell.length_a   1.000
_cell.length_b   1.000
_cell.length_c   1.000
_cell.angle_alpha   90.00
_cell.angle_beta   90.00
_cell.angle_gamma   90.00
#
_symmetry.space_group_name_H-M   'P 1'
#
loop_
_entity.id
_entity.type
_entity.pdbx_description
1 polymer ?
#
loop_
_entity_poly.entity_id
_entity_poly.type
_entity_poly.pdbx_seq_one_letter_code
_entity_poly.pdbx_strand_id
1 'polypeptide(L)'
;YPDMTVFTTDYVIVKQGKLISGDAMLWIKRILRMPLRFPQMNDRAWLKKLAFVLGNPICCPATTYHKAALGEPFVRSEYSFALDWDNLVRLAEEPGRFICDERPLLYYRVHEDATTKACIRDNRRFEEEREMFCRFWPEPVADIIMGFYKKAYGEYE
;
A
#
# COMPACT_ATOMS: atom_id res chain seq x y z
N TYR A 1 -14.03 10.81 -13.49
CA TYR A 1 -14.19 11.16 -12.06
C TYR A 1 -13.43 12.45 -11.77
N PRO A 2 -14.10 13.61 -11.81
CA PRO A 2 -13.45 14.90 -11.57
C PRO A 2 -12.98 15.08 -10.12
N ASP A 3 -13.54 14.30 -9.20
CA ASP A 3 -13.22 14.26 -7.77
C ASP A 3 -12.17 13.18 -7.39
N MET A 4 -11.51 12.56 -8.38
CA MET A 4 -10.46 11.61 -8.16
C MET A 4 -9.24 12.29 -7.51
N THR A 5 -8.74 11.72 -6.42
CA THR A 5 -7.51 12.18 -5.75
C THR A 5 -6.37 11.17 -5.88
N VAL A 6 -6.70 9.86 -5.84
CA VAL A 6 -5.74 8.76 -6.00
C VAL A 6 -6.27 7.78 -7.03
N PHE A 7 -5.42 7.40 -7.97
CA PHE A 7 -5.66 6.33 -8.94
C PHE A 7 -4.56 5.27 -8.79
N THR A 8 -4.94 4.01 -8.70
CA THR A 8 -4.00 2.89 -8.65
C THR A 8 -4.42 1.76 -9.57
N THR A 9 -3.44 1.01 -10.05
CA THR A 9 -3.66 -0.16 -10.90
C THR A 9 -3.13 -1.42 -10.24
N ASP A 10 -3.48 -2.57 -10.80
CA ASP A 10 -2.77 -3.82 -10.47
C ASP A 10 -1.40 -3.87 -11.19
N TYR A 11 -0.57 -4.82 -10.84
CA TYR A 11 0.77 -4.96 -11.37
C TYR A 11 1.20 -6.42 -11.44
N VAL A 12 2.23 -6.68 -12.25
CA VAL A 12 2.92 -7.97 -12.35
C VAL A 12 4.33 -7.81 -11.80
N ILE A 13 4.76 -8.73 -10.94
CA ILE A 13 6.12 -8.73 -10.42
C ILE A 13 7.05 -9.35 -11.46
N VAL A 14 8.21 -8.71 -11.67
CA VAL A 14 9.31 -9.23 -12.47
C VAL A 14 10.49 -9.53 -11.54
N LYS A 15 10.79 -10.80 -11.33
CA LYS A 15 11.92 -11.26 -10.49
C LYS A 15 12.81 -12.17 -11.35
N GLN A 16 14.08 -11.83 -11.50
CA GLN A 16 15.06 -12.61 -12.31
C GLN A 16 14.57 -12.91 -13.74
N GLY A 17 13.91 -11.94 -14.38
CA GLY A 17 13.37 -12.09 -15.73
C GLY A 17 12.07 -12.91 -15.85
N LYS A 18 11.54 -13.43 -14.74
CA LYS A 18 10.29 -14.18 -14.72
C LYS A 18 9.12 -13.27 -14.27
N LEU A 19 7.96 -13.47 -14.91
CA LEU A 19 6.72 -12.78 -14.54
C LEU A 19 5.99 -13.58 -13.45
N ILE A 20 5.65 -12.93 -12.36
CA ILE A 20 4.91 -13.50 -11.23
C ILE A 20 3.59 -12.72 -11.09
N SER A 21 2.48 -13.38 -11.39
CA SER A 21 1.12 -12.80 -11.31
C SER A 21 0.20 -13.53 -10.33
N GLY A 22 0.56 -14.74 -9.90
CA GLY A 22 -0.24 -15.64 -9.08
C GLY A 22 0.27 -15.83 -7.65
N ASP A 23 1.11 -14.95 -7.15
CA ASP A 23 1.62 -14.99 -5.79
C ASP A 23 0.52 -14.74 -4.74
N ALA A 24 0.60 -15.46 -3.61
CA ALA A 24 -0.34 -15.33 -2.49
C ALA A 24 -0.42 -13.90 -1.95
N MET A 25 0.71 -13.19 -1.89
CA MET A 25 0.76 -11.79 -1.44
C MET A 25 0.01 -10.86 -2.39
N LEU A 26 0.12 -11.07 -3.71
CA LEU A 26 -0.65 -10.30 -4.70
C LEU A 26 -2.15 -10.55 -4.54
N TRP A 27 -2.57 -11.79 -4.26
CA TRP A 27 -3.96 -12.15 -3.99
C TRP A 27 -4.50 -11.42 -2.75
N ILE A 28 -3.75 -11.43 -1.65
CA ILE A 28 -4.11 -10.71 -0.41
C ILE A 28 -4.29 -9.22 -0.72
N LYS A 29 -3.34 -8.60 -1.41
CA LYS A 29 -3.41 -7.20 -1.79
C LYS A 29 -4.63 -6.88 -2.69
N ARG A 30 -5.00 -7.78 -3.59
CA ARG A 30 -6.21 -7.64 -4.42
C ARG A 30 -7.48 -7.66 -3.58
N ILE A 31 -7.56 -8.55 -2.58
CA ILE A 31 -8.69 -8.60 -1.64
C ILE A 31 -8.77 -7.33 -0.80
N LEU A 32 -7.65 -6.85 -0.27
CA LEU A 32 -7.61 -5.63 0.53
C LEU A 32 -8.01 -4.38 -0.26
N ARG A 33 -7.72 -4.34 -1.57
CA ARG A 33 -8.15 -3.24 -2.46
C ARG A 33 -9.61 -3.32 -2.87
N MET A 34 -10.31 -4.43 -2.58
CA MET A 34 -11.71 -4.62 -3.00
C MET A 34 -12.63 -3.44 -2.60
N PRO A 35 -12.54 -2.85 -1.39
CA PRO A 35 -13.37 -1.69 -1.03
C PRO A 35 -13.22 -0.51 -2.00
N LEU A 36 -12.04 -0.31 -2.56
CA LEU A 36 -11.75 0.83 -3.46
C LEU A 36 -12.32 0.65 -4.87
N ARG A 37 -12.85 -0.52 -5.20
CA ARG A 37 -13.41 -0.85 -6.52
C ARG A 37 -14.87 -0.42 -6.67
N PHE A 38 -15.55 -0.02 -5.58
CA PHE A 38 -16.95 0.38 -5.62
C PHE A 38 -17.08 1.88 -5.93
N PRO A 39 -17.40 2.28 -7.19
CA PRO A 39 -17.43 3.69 -7.59
C PRO A 39 -18.43 4.53 -6.80
N GLN A 40 -19.48 3.89 -6.26
CA GLN A 40 -20.52 4.56 -5.49
C GLN A 40 -20.09 4.94 -4.08
N MET A 41 -18.99 4.35 -3.57
CA MET A 41 -18.60 4.45 -2.17
C MET A 41 -17.12 4.76 -1.95
N ASN A 42 -16.28 4.70 -2.99
CA ASN A 42 -14.83 4.88 -2.87
C ASN A 42 -14.39 6.34 -2.61
N ASP A 43 -15.33 7.24 -2.38
CA ASP A 43 -15.16 8.58 -1.81
C ASP A 43 -15.32 8.61 -0.28
N ARG A 44 -15.89 7.54 0.31
CA ARG A 44 -16.15 7.47 1.75
C ARG A 44 -14.86 7.18 2.53
N ALA A 45 -14.51 8.05 3.47
CA ALA A 45 -13.28 7.93 4.26
C ALA A 45 -13.14 6.57 4.96
N TRP A 46 -14.20 6.06 5.59
CA TRP A 46 -14.16 4.77 6.27
C TRP A 46 -13.88 3.61 5.32
N LEU A 47 -14.43 3.65 4.09
CA LEU A 47 -14.22 2.60 3.10
C LEU A 47 -12.80 2.66 2.52
N LYS A 48 -12.28 3.86 2.27
CA LYS A 48 -10.89 4.05 1.86
C LYS A 48 -9.94 3.51 2.94
N LYS A 49 -10.18 3.84 4.21
CA LYS A 49 -9.36 3.37 5.35
C LYS A 49 -9.43 1.85 5.53
N LEU A 50 -10.58 1.23 5.27
CA LEU A 50 -10.75 -0.23 5.39
C LEU A 50 -9.74 -1.00 4.54
N ALA A 51 -9.33 -0.47 3.39
CA ALA A 51 -8.32 -1.10 2.53
C ALA A 51 -6.94 -1.20 3.21
N PHE A 52 -6.66 -0.38 4.21
CA PHE A 52 -5.33 -0.24 4.83
C PHE A 52 -5.20 -0.87 6.22
N VAL A 53 -6.28 -1.36 6.81
CA VAL A 53 -6.27 -1.88 8.20
C VAL A 53 -5.42 -3.14 8.40
N LEU A 54 -5.18 -3.89 7.35
CA LEU A 54 -4.34 -5.09 7.34
C LEU A 54 -3.07 -4.94 6.48
N GLY A 55 -2.61 -3.71 6.26
CA GLY A 55 -1.40 -3.40 5.52
C GLY A 55 -1.63 -2.52 4.30
N ASN A 56 -0.55 -2.13 3.61
CA ASN A 56 -0.66 -1.36 2.38
C ASN A 56 -0.86 -2.26 1.15
N PRO A 57 -2.06 -2.31 0.57
CA PRO A 57 -2.32 -3.12 -0.62
C PRO A 57 -1.94 -2.40 -1.91
N ILE A 58 -1.64 -1.10 -1.86
CA ILE A 58 -1.34 -0.27 -3.02
C ILE A 58 0.16 -0.32 -3.31
N CYS A 59 0.50 -0.53 -4.56
CA CYS A 59 1.87 -0.47 -5.03
C CYS A 59 2.25 0.98 -5.35
N CYS A 60 3.22 1.54 -4.65
CA CYS A 60 3.65 2.92 -4.83
C CYS A 60 3.92 3.29 -6.31
N PRO A 61 4.72 2.53 -7.09
CA PRO A 61 4.95 2.81 -8.50
C PRO A 61 3.70 2.72 -9.40
N ALA A 62 2.65 2.03 -8.96
CA ALA A 62 1.39 1.90 -9.71
C ALA A 62 0.34 2.94 -9.29
N THR A 63 0.77 4.01 -8.59
CA THR A 63 -0.13 5.02 -8.03
C THR A 63 0.08 6.36 -8.71
N THR A 64 -1.03 6.99 -9.05
CA THR A 64 -1.08 8.35 -9.60
C THR A 64 -1.90 9.24 -8.68
N TYR A 65 -1.42 10.45 -8.44
CA TYR A 65 -2.05 11.45 -7.59
C TYR A 65 -2.54 12.63 -8.39
N HIS A 66 -3.76 13.10 -8.11
CA HIS A 66 -4.29 14.34 -8.68
C HIS A 66 -3.75 15.54 -7.89
N LYS A 67 -2.56 15.96 -8.24
CA LYS A 67 -1.79 17.00 -7.55
C LYS A 67 -2.57 18.30 -7.34
N ALA A 68 -3.32 18.76 -8.34
CA ALA A 68 -4.09 20.00 -8.24
C ALA A 68 -5.23 19.90 -7.20
N ALA A 69 -5.81 18.71 -6.99
CA ALA A 69 -6.86 18.51 -6.00
C ALA A 69 -6.30 18.34 -4.58
N LEU A 70 -5.07 17.82 -4.45
CA LEU A 70 -4.43 17.54 -3.16
C LEU A 70 -3.64 18.71 -2.58
N GLY A 71 -3.25 19.67 -3.43
CA GLY A 71 -2.33 20.76 -3.05
C GLY A 71 -0.90 20.27 -2.86
N GLU A 72 0.00 21.17 -2.44
CA GLU A 72 1.41 20.85 -2.17
C GLU A 72 1.84 21.30 -0.77
N PRO A 73 2.70 20.52 -0.10
CA PRO A 73 3.11 19.15 -0.41
C PRO A 73 1.99 18.15 -0.06
N PHE A 74 1.64 17.25 -0.97
CA PHE A 74 0.64 16.21 -0.72
C PHE A 74 1.25 14.93 -0.10
N VAL A 75 2.56 14.73 -0.24
CA VAL A 75 3.28 13.68 0.50
C VAL A 75 3.81 14.30 1.79
N ARG A 76 3.31 13.80 2.92
CA ARG A 76 3.70 14.23 4.27
C ARG A 76 3.80 12.99 5.13
N SER A 77 5.01 12.55 5.38
CA SER A 77 5.28 11.40 6.25
C SER A 77 6.68 11.53 6.83
N GLU A 78 6.84 11.11 8.07
CA GLU A 78 8.12 11.01 8.76
C GLU A 78 8.77 9.63 8.55
N TYR A 79 8.02 8.67 7.97
CA TYR A 79 8.51 7.34 7.68
C TYR A 79 9.39 7.29 6.43
N SER A 80 10.32 6.35 6.43
CA SER A 80 11.21 6.09 5.30
C SER A 80 10.74 4.93 4.42
N PHE A 81 10.21 3.89 5.04
CA PHE A 81 9.65 2.71 4.36
C PHE A 81 8.14 2.81 4.19
N ALA A 82 7.41 3.06 5.28
CA ALA A 82 5.95 3.12 5.29
C ALA A 82 5.37 4.47 4.82
N LEU A 83 6.20 5.33 4.21
CA LEU A 83 5.80 6.68 3.81
C LEU A 83 4.60 6.73 2.87
N ASP A 84 4.50 5.77 1.95
CA ASP A 84 3.39 5.66 1.01
C ASP A 84 2.11 5.19 1.71
N TRP A 85 2.22 4.25 2.65
CA TRP A 85 1.10 3.78 3.44
C TRP A 85 0.54 4.89 4.34
N ASP A 86 1.40 5.56 5.11
CA ASP A 86 1.01 6.68 5.94
C ASP A 86 0.34 7.79 5.14
N ASN A 87 0.95 8.18 4.02
CA ASN A 87 0.39 9.20 3.14
C ASN A 87 -0.99 8.80 2.59
N LEU A 88 -1.17 7.54 2.15
CA LEU A 88 -2.45 7.04 1.64
C LEU A 88 -3.52 6.98 2.73
N VAL A 89 -3.16 6.59 3.97
CA VAL A 89 -4.08 6.60 5.11
C VAL A 89 -4.55 8.02 5.42
N ARG A 90 -3.64 9.00 5.43
CA ARG A 90 -3.97 10.41 5.61
C ARG A 90 -4.88 10.91 4.48
N LEU A 91 -4.53 10.65 3.23
CA LEU A 91 -5.35 11.03 2.07
C LEU A 91 -6.72 10.33 2.05
N ALA A 92 -6.84 9.17 2.68
CA ALA A 92 -8.12 8.49 2.82
C ALA A 92 -9.11 9.25 3.73
N GLU A 93 -8.62 10.11 4.62
CA GLU A 93 -9.44 10.98 5.46
C GLU A 93 -9.93 12.24 4.74
N GLU A 94 -9.18 12.66 3.72
CA GLU A 94 -9.50 13.84 2.92
C GLU A 94 -10.64 13.59 1.93
N PRO A 95 -11.38 14.64 1.54
CA PRO A 95 -12.36 14.54 0.46
C PRO A 95 -11.72 14.04 -0.84
N GLY A 96 -12.53 13.37 -1.66
CA GLY A 96 -12.10 12.87 -2.95
C GLY A 96 -12.06 11.35 -3.02
N ARG A 97 -11.91 10.86 -4.22
CA ARG A 97 -12.14 9.48 -4.60
C ARG A 97 -10.84 8.72 -4.82
N PHE A 98 -10.76 7.52 -4.24
CA PHE A 98 -9.72 6.55 -4.58
C PHE A 98 -10.25 5.59 -5.64
N ILE A 99 -9.60 5.53 -6.79
CA ILE A 99 -10.00 4.65 -7.90
C ILE A 99 -8.97 3.54 -8.04
N CYS A 100 -9.45 2.30 -8.03
CA CYS A 100 -8.63 1.12 -8.23
C CYS A 100 -9.05 0.41 -9.54
N ASP A 101 -8.14 0.37 -10.52
CA ASP A 101 -8.28 -0.44 -11.72
C ASP A 101 -7.61 -1.80 -11.51
N GLU A 102 -8.32 -2.88 -11.83
CA GLU A 102 -7.83 -4.25 -11.63
C GLU A 102 -6.86 -4.72 -12.71
N ARG A 103 -6.74 -3.96 -13.79
CA ARG A 103 -5.85 -4.32 -14.90
C ARG A 103 -4.40 -4.16 -14.45
N PRO A 104 -3.54 -5.16 -14.71
CA PRO A 104 -2.12 -5.07 -14.42
C PRO A 104 -1.43 -4.19 -15.48
N LEU A 105 -1.35 -2.89 -15.20
CA LEU A 105 -0.79 -1.90 -16.14
C LEU A 105 0.68 -1.56 -15.83
N LEU A 106 1.29 -2.23 -14.84
CA LEU A 106 2.67 -2.00 -14.44
C LEU A 106 3.43 -3.32 -14.32
N TYR A 107 4.68 -3.35 -14.78
CA TYR A 107 5.68 -4.35 -14.46
C TYR A 107 6.57 -3.86 -13.33
N TYR A 108 6.42 -4.43 -12.13
CA TYR A 108 7.18 -4.08 -10.94
C TYR A 108 8.43 -4.96 -10.83
N ARG A 109 9.60 -4.39 -11.08
CA ARG A 109 10.87 -5.12 -11.02
C ARG A 109 11.40 -5.18 -9.59
N VAL A 110 11.65 -6.40 -9.09
CA VAL A 110 12.37 -6.64 -7.84
C VAL A 110 13.84 -6.86 -8.14
N HIS A 111 14.72 -6.08 -7.50
CA HIS A 111 16.18 -6.14 -7.66
C HIS A 111 16.89 -6.02 -6.30
N GLU A 112 18.18 -6.36 -6.27
CA GLU A 112 18.97 -6.44 -5.03
C GLU A 112 19.12 -5.09 -4.32
N ASP A 113 19.21 -3.99 -5.08
CA ASP A 113 19.38 -2.63 -4.55
C ASP A 113 18.05 -1.94 -4.19
N ALA A 114 16.94 -2.70 -4.11
CA ALA A 114 15.65 -2.12 -3.74
C ALA A 114 15.68 -1.59 -2.30
N THR A 115 15.13 -0.40 -2.09
CA THR A 115 14.99 0.24 -0.76
C THR A 115 14.36 -0.70 0.27
N THR A 116 13.42 -1.54 -0.15
CA THR A 116 12.77 -2.57 0.70
C THR A 116 13.80 -3.48 1.36
N LYS A 117 14.81 -3.96 0.61
CA LYS A 117 15.85 -4.84 1.17
C LYS A 117 16.73 -4.11 2.19
N ALA A 118 17.09 -2.86 1.94
CA ALA A 118 17.84 -2.05 2.90
C ALA A 118 17.06 -1.86 4.20
N CYS A 119 15.76 -1.53 4.11
CA CYS A 119 14.89 -1.32 5.27
C CYS A 119 14.59 -2.62 6.05
N ILE A 120 14.69 -3.79 5.42
CA ILE A 120 14.62 -5.08 6.14
C ILE A 120 15.88 -5.30 6.96
N ARG A 121 17.08 -5.05 6.38
CA ARG A 121 18.36 -5.28 7.05
C ARG A 121 18.55 -4.41 8.30
N ASP A 122 18.10 -3.16 8.28
CA ASP A 122 18.21 -2.21 9.39
C ASP A 122 16.99 -2.22 10.34
N ASN A 123 16.09 -3.20 10.19
CA ASN A 123 14.86 -3.39 10.97
C ASN A 123 13.82 -2.26 10.85
N ARG A 124 14.10 -1.23 10.07
CA ARG A 124 13.24 -0.05 9.92
C ARG A 124 11.86 -0.41 9.38
N ARG A 125 11.82 -1.34 8.42
CA ARG A 125 10.56 -1.86 7.88
C ARG A 125 9.66 -2.42 8.97
N PHE A 126 10.21 -3.24 9.87
CA PHE A 126 9.44 -3.85 10.95
C PHE A 126 8.89 -2.81 11.92
N GLU A 127 9.71 -1.84 12.32
CA GLU A 127 9.33 -0.78 13.25
C GLU A 127 8.23 0.09 12.66
N GLU A 128 8.41 0.61 11.45
CA GLU A 128 7.44 1.50 10.80
C GLU A 128 6.12 0.78 10.46
N GLU A 129 6.16 -0.48 9.98
CA GLU A 129 4.95 -1.26 9.74
C GLU A 129 4.19 -1.55 11.05
N ARG A 130 4.90 -1.85 12.16
CA ARG A 130 4.29 -2.04 13.48
C ARG A 130 3.58 -0.77 13.96
N GLU A 131 4.24 0.39 13.86
CA GLU A 131 3.64 1.68 14.20
C GLU A 131 2.38 1.95 13.38
N MET A 132 2.42 1.68 12.08
CA MET A 132 1.25 1.82 11.21
C MET A 132 0.10 0.91 11.63
N PHE A 133 0.37 -0.35 12.03
CA PHE A 133 -0.67 -1.23 12.55
C PHE A 133 -1.25 -0.74 13.87
N CYS A 134 -0.44 -0.16 14.76
CA CYS A 134 -0.92 0.43 16.03
C CYS A 134 -1.86 1.62 15.82
N ARG A 135 -1.92 2.22 14.64
CA ARG A 135 -2.93 3.25 14.30
C ARG A 135 -4.34 2.68 14.10
N PHE A 136 -4.46 1.39 13.79
CA PHE A 136 -5.72 0.71 13.53
C PHE A 136 -6.09 -0.28 14.62
N TRP A 137 -5.10 -0.85 15.32
CA TRP A 137 -5.27 -1.97 16.22
C TRP A 137 -4.56 -1.71 17.56
N PRO A 138 -5.10 -2.23 18.69
CA PRO A 138 -4.36 -2.28 19.95
C PRO A 138 -3.03 -3.03 19.76
N GLU A 139 -1.99 -2.63 20.51
CA GLU A 139 -0.64 -3.20 20.38
C GLU A 139 -0.59 -4.74 20.35
N PRO A 140 -1.30 -5.50 21.23
CA PRO A 140 -1.24 -6.95 21.15
C PRO A 140 -1.75 -7.53 19.84
N VAL A 141 -2.74 -6.88 19.21
CA VAL A 141 -3.29 -7.29 17.91
C VAL A 141 -2.30 -6.93 16.79
N ALA A 142 -1.72 -5.73 16.85
CA ALA A 142 -0.67 -5.31 15.92
C ALA A 142 0.52 -6.27 15.94
N ASP A 143 0.95 -6.72 17.11
CA ASP A 143 2.06 -7.67 17.28
C ASP A 143 1.74 -9.05 16.67
N ILE A 144 0.50 -9.52 16.80
CA ILE A 144 0.05 -10.76 16.14
C ILE A 144 0.12 -10.60 14.61
N ILE A 145 -0.38 -9.49 14.07
CA ILE A 145 -0.34 -9.21 12.64
C ILE A 145 1.11 -9.16 12.15
N MET A 146 1.99 -8.47 12.88
CA MET A 146 3.41 -8.38 12.56
C MET A 146 4.12 -9.75 12.58
N GLY A 147 3.67 -10.67 13.43
CA GLY A 147 4.16 -12.06 13.42
C GLY A 147 3.93 -12.78 12.08
N PHE A 148 2.80 -12.52 11.43
CA PHE A 148 2.53 -13.03 10.07
C PHE A 148 3.35 -12.28 9.00
N TYR A 149 3.47 -10.97 9.10
CA TYR A 149 4.25 -10.16 8.17
C TYR A 149 5.72 -10.55 8.17
N LYS A 150 6.31 -10.80 9.33
CA LYS A 150 7.71 -11.21 9.45
C LYS A 150 8.02 -12.52 8.71
N LYS A 151 7.06 -13.46 8.67
CA LYS A 151 7.23 -14.69 7.88
C LYS A 151 7.30 -14.41 6.38
N ALA A 152 6.55 -13.40 5.91
CA ALA A 152 6.55 -13.01 4.50
C ALA A 152 7.80 -12.23 4.07
N TYR A 153 8.62 -11.71 5.02
CA TYR A 153 9.88 -11.04 4.66
C TYR A 153 10.90 -11.99 4.02
N GLY A 154 10.92 -13.26 4.44
CA GLY A 154 11.79 -14.28 3.85
C GLY A 154 11.55 -14.54 2.35
N GLU A 155 10.43 -14.14 1.80
CA GLU A 155 10.16 -14.22 0.36
C GLU A 155 10.91 -13.13 -0.45
N TYR A 156 11.43 -12.10 0.24
CA TYR A 156 12.21 -11.01 -0.37
C TYR A 156 13.72 -11.19 -0.21
N GLU A 157 14.16 -12.17 0.57
CA GLU A 157 15.56 -12.61 0.65
C GLU A 157 15.89 -13.57 -0.47
#